data_267322ea87c77c6f8c1c1b06b715d76a
#
_entry.id   267322ea87c77c6f8c1c1b06b715d76a
#
_cell.length_a   1.000
_cell.length_b   1.000
_cell.length_c   1.000
_cell.angle_alpha   90.00
_cell.angle_beta   90.00
_cell.angle_gamma   90.00
#
_symmetry.space_group_name_H-M   'P 1'
#
loop_
_entity.id
_entity.type
_entity.pdbx_description
1 polymer ?
#
loop_
_entity_poly.entity_id
_entity_poly.type
_entity_poly.pdbx_seq_one_letter_code
_entity_poly.pdbx_strand_id
1 'polypeptide(L)'
;MLTREKIIVLTRDLVQERGANDFSYQDLADQLKIKKASIHYHFPHKNDLLLAVTKHYSNELKEFLSNLDQNYSVKSRKKLTKYLDMYLELSKSGDKLCLCGILASEIQGFPANLVREINVFFQIHETWLRKLFQEAQENGELEFSGSASGLAAIFFSTIQGALIISRTKKDPRYLKSVIKELLNWV
;
A
#
# COMPACT_ATOMS: atom_id res chain seq x y z
N MET A 1 9.81 1.72 20.91
CA MET A 1 8.98 2.51 19.96
C MET A 1 8.43 3.73 20.69
N LEU A 2 8.69 4.94 20.19
CA LEU A 2 8.22 6.20 20.77
C LEU A 2 6.69 6.31 20.69
N THR A 3 6.07 7.10 21.58
CA THR A 3 4.59 7.27 21.59
C THR A 3 4.04 7.72 20.23
N ARG A 4 4.72 8.64 19.55
CA ARG A 4 4.34 9.13 18.22
C ARG A 4 4.30 8.00 17.18
N GLU A 5 5.27 7.10 17.19
CA GLU A 5 5.31 5.94 16.28
C GLU A 5 4.18 4.95 16.54
N LYS A 6 3.87 4.70 17.83
CA LYS A 6 2.74 3.84 18.20
C LYS A 6 1.41 4.39 17.68
N ILE A 7 1.22 5.71 17.77
CA ILE A 7 0.04 6.39 17.21
C ILE A 7 -0.03 6.19 15.69
N ILE A 8 1.07 6.36 14.97
CA ILE A 8 1.14 6.20 13.52
C ILE A 8 0.78 4.77 13.12
N VAL A 9 1.41 3.76 13.74
CA VAL A 9 1.19 2.35 13.41
C VAL A 9 -0.27 1.94 13.69
N LEU A 10 -0.80 2.29 14.87
CA LEU A 10 -2.20 1.97 15.19
C LEU A 10 -3.17 2.68 14.25
N THR A 11 -2.91 3.94 13.91
CA THR A 11 -3.75 4.69 12.96
C THR A 11 -3.74 4.04 11.58
N ARG A 12 -2.58 3.57 11.09
CA ARG A 12 -2.49 2.81 9.84
C ARG A 12 -3.45 1.62 9.88
N ASP A 13 -3.39 0.83 10.94
CA ASP A 13 -4.19 -0.38 11.07
C ASP A 13 -5.69 -0.06 11.08
N LEU A 14 -6.11 0.94 11.85
CA LEU A 14 -7.51 1.39 11.87
C LEU A 14 -7.99 1.90 10.51
N VAL A 15 -7.20 2.70 9.81
CA VAL A 15 -7.57 3.20 8.48
C VAL A 15 -7.66 2.05 7.47
N GLN A 16 -6.74 1.09 7.51
CA GLN A 16 -6.79 -0.07 6.63
C GLN A 16 -8.02 -0.96 6.87
N GLU A 17 -8.52 -1.00 8.09
CA GLU A 17 -9.69 -1.79 8.48
C GLU A 17 -11.01 -1.05 8.24
N ARG A 18 -11.10 0.22 8.60
CA ARG A 18 -12.36 0.98 8.71
C ARG A 18 -12.45 2.21 7.83
N GLY A 19 -11.33 2.71 7.30
CA GLY A 19 -11.27 3.99 6.60
C GLY A 19 -10.86 5.15 7.52
N ALA A 20 -10.56 6.29 6.88
CA ALA A 20 -10.11 7.48 7.62
C ALA A 20 -11.25 8.16 8.36
N ASN A 21 -12.48 7.99 7.93
CA ASN A 21 -13.65 8.65 8.55
C ASN A 21 -14.17 7.89 9.77
N ASP A 22 -13.91 6.60 9.91
CA ASP A 22 -14.47 5.72 10.94
C ASP A 22 -13.49 5.42 12.09
N PHE A 23 -12.63 6.39 12.44
CA PHE A 23 -11.86 6.36 13.68
C PHE A 23 -11.73 7.76 14.30
N SER A 24 -11.55 7.80 15.61
CA SER A 24 -11.37 9.02 16.38
C SER A 24 -10.08 8.99 17.21
N TYR A 25 -9.65 10.15 17.72
CA TYR A 25 -8.55 10.21 18.68
C TYR A 25 -8.89 9.53 20.02
N GLN A 26 -10.17 9.33 20.31
CA GLN A 26 -10.57 8.57 21.48
C GLN A 26 -10.27 7.07 21.28
N ASP A 27 -10.56 6.53 20.12
CA ASP A 27 -10.26 5.11 19.80
C ASP A 27 -8.76 4.83 19.93
N LEU A 28 -7.92 5.76 19.46
CA LEU A 28 -6.47 5.66 19.61
C LEU A 28 -6.02 5.74 21.06
N ALA A 29 -6.61 6.66 21.84
CA ALA A 29 -6.29 6.86 23.26
C ALA A 29 -6.62 5.62 24.09
N ASP A 30 -7.79 5.02 23.85
CA ASP A 30 -8.26 3.84 24.56
C ASP A 30 -7.40 2.61 24.25
N GLN A 31 -7.07 2.38 22.97
CA GLN A 31 -6.24 1.23 22.58
C GLN A 31 -4.78 1.38 23.03
N LEU A 32 -4.22 2.59 22.98
CA LEU A 32 -2.85 2.85 23.42
C LEU A 32 -2.74 3.05 24.94
N LYS A 33 -3.86 3.14 25.66
CA LYS A 33 -3.93 3.43 27.10
C LYS A 33 -3.19 4.73 27.46
N ILE A 34 -3.41 5.77 26.66
CA ILE A 34 -2.86 7.12 26.87
C ILE A 34 -3.96 8.17 26.89
N LYS A 35 -3.66 9.36 27.38
CA LYS A 35 -4.63 10.46 27.36
C LYS A 35 -4.80 10.99 25.93
N LYS A 36 -6.03 11.31 25.53
CA LYS A 36 -6.35 11.96 24.24
C LYS A 36 -5.53 13.24 23.99
N ALA A 37 -5.23 13.99 25.06
CA ALA A 37 -4.36 15.16 25.01
C ALA A 37 -2.95 14.84 24.50
N SER A 38 -2.42 13.63 24.78
CA SER A 38 -1.10 13.20 24.27
C SER A 38 -1.12 13.00 22.76
N ILE A 39 -2.25 12.57 22.20
CA ILE A 39 -2.40 12.45 20.75
C ILE A 39 -2.46 13.83 20.11
N HIS A 40 -3.28 14.76 20.66
CA HIS A 40 -3.34 16.13 20.20
C HIS A 40 -2.00 16.87 20.28
N TYR A 41 -1.18 16.56 21.29
CA TYR A 41 0.18 17.11 21.39
C TYR A 41 1.05 16.71 20.20
N HIS A 42 0.97 15.47 19.75
CA HIS A 42 1.75 14.98 18.59
C HIS A 42 1.11 15.34 17.25
N PHE A 43 -0.22 15.39 17.19
CA PHE A 43 -1.01 15.61 15.98
C PHE A 43 -2.20 16.51 16.29
N PRO A 44 -2.05 17.84 16.16
CA PRO A 44 -3.11 18.79 16.45
C PRO A 44 -4.40 18.54 15.65
N HIS A 45 -4.23 18.13 14.37
CA HIS A 45 -5.35 17.82 13.47
C HIS A 45 -5.26 16.41 12.92
N LYS A 46 -6.43 15.80 12.63
CA LYS A 46 -6.50 14.43 12.06
C LYS A 46 -5.78 14.33 10.73
N ASN A 47 -5.82 15.36 9.90
CA ASN A 47 -5.11 15.40 8.62
C ASN A 47 -3.58 15.40 8.79
N ASP A 48 -3.04 15.98 9.88
CA ASP A 48 -1.60 15.90 10.18
C ASP A 48 -1.18 14.47 10.52
N LEU A 49 -2.04 13.78 11.25
CA LEU A 49 -1.84 12.36 11.56
C LEU A 49 -1.92 11.50 10.30
N LEU A 50 -2.95 11.68 9.47
CA LEU A 50 -3.08 10.94 8.20
C LEU A 50 -1.90 11.18 7.27
N LEU A 51 -1.41 12.43 7.16
CA LEU A 51 -0.22 12.74 6.39
C LEU A 51 1.02 12.02 6.93
N ALA A 52 1.21 12.00 8.25
CA ALA A 52 2.34 11.30 8.87
C ALA A 52 2.26 9.78 8.67
N VAL A 53 1.07 9.20 8.76
CA VAL A 53 0.81 7.78 8.48
C VAL A 53 1.11 7.44 7.03
N THR A 54 0.64 8.26 6.08
CA THR A 54 0.88 8.05 4.64
C THR A 54 2.38 8.12 4.32
N LYS A 55 3.09 9.11 4.87
CA LYS A 55 4.56 9.21 4.70
C LYS A 55 5.29 7.99 5.27
N HIS A 56 4.89 7.54 6.45
CA HIS A 56 5.48 6.35 7.07
C HIS A 56 5.27 5.11 6.18
N TYR A 57 4.07 4.91 5.69
CA TYR A 57 3.71 3.81 4.80
C TYR A 57 4.44 3.87 3.45
N SER A 58 4.60 5.09 2.88
CA SER A 58 5.42 5.31 1.68
C SER A 58 6.90 4.94 1.91
N ASN A 59 7.44 5.22 3.09
CA ASN A 59 8.83 4.89 3.42
C ASN A 59 9.04 3.39 3.63
N GLU A 60 8.11 2.70 4.33
CA GLU A 60 8.14 1.24 4.47
C GLU A 60 8.11 0.57 3.08
N LEU A 61 7.27 1.07 2.16
CA LEU A 61 7.25 0.58 0.79
C LEU A 61 8.57 0.79 0.06
N LYS A 62 9.17 1.98 0.15
CA LYS A 62 10.47 2.27 -0.47
C LYS A 62 11.57 1.34 0.04
N GLU A 63 11.63 1.11 1.33
CA GLU A 63 12.58 0.18 1.95
C GLU A 63 12.36 -1.25 1.45
N PHE A 64 11.12 -1.71 1.40
CA PHE A 64 10.76 -3.03 0.87
C PHE A 64 11.21 -3.19 -0.59
N LEU A 65 10.88 -2.23 -1.46
CA LEU A 65 11.25 -2.26 -2.87
C LEU A 65 12.77 -2.17 -3.08
N SER A 66 13.46 -1.32 -2.30
CA SER A 66 14.92 -1.24 -2.31
C SER A 66 15.59 -2.56 -1.95
N ASN A 67 15.05 -3.27 -0.95
CA ASN A 67 15.56 -4.59 -0.56
C ASN A 67 15.36 -5.64 -1.65
N LEU A 68 14.27 -5.54 -2.44
CA LEU A 68 14.09 -6.40 -3.61
C LEU A 68 15.12 -6.10 -4.71
N ASP A 69 15.45 -4.82 -4.90
CA ASP A 69 16.40 -4.38 -5.94
C ASP A 69 17.86 -4.69 -5.59
N GLN A 70 18.24 -4.65 -4.31
CA GLN A 70 19.61 -4.95 -3.88
C GLN A 70 20.05 -6.40 -4.17
N ASN A 71 19.12 -7.29 -4.43
CA ASN A 71 19.43 -8.68 -4.74
C ASN A 71 19.53 -8.87 -6.26
N TYR A 72 20.64 -8.44 -6.84
CA TYR A 72 20.91 -8.48 -8.29
C TYR A 72 20.90 -9.89 -8.90
N SER A 73 21.11 -10.93 -8.10
CA SER A 73 21.08 -12.34 -8.58
C SER A 73 19.65 -12.89 -8.72
N VAL A 74 18.63 -12.15 -8.24
CA VAL A 74 17.25 -12.60 -8.29
C VAL A 74 16.58 -12.11 -9.57
N LYS A 75 16.09 -13.07 -10.37
CA LYS A 75 15.35 -12.81 -11.62
C LYS A 75 14.12 -11.92 -11.37
N SER A 76 13.78 -11.11 -12.36
CA SER A 76 12.66 -10.15 -12.31
C SER A 76 11.33 -10.79 -11.95
N ARG A 77 11.04 -11.99 -12.48
CA ARG A 77 9.84 -12.76 -12.11
C ARG A 77 9.75 -13.06 -10.61
N LYS A 78 10.86 -13.38 -9.97
CA LYS A 78 10.89 -13.64 -8.52
C LYS A 78 10.71 -12.35 -7.71
N LYS A 79 11.27 -11.22 -8.17
CA LYS A 79 11.03 -9.91 -7.56
C LYS A 79 9.55 -9.52 -7.66
N LEU A 80 8.95 -9.71 -8.84
CA LEU A 80 7.52 -9.50 -9.07
C LEU A 80 6.65 -10.36 -8.16
N THR A 81 6.97 -11.65 -8.03
CA THR A 81 6.26 -12.56 -7.13
C THR A 81 6.29 -12.05 -5.68
N LYS A 82 7.48 -11.66 -5.18
CA LYS A 82 7.61 -11.11 -3.82
C LYS A 82 6.83 -9.80 -3.62
N TYR A 83 6.81 -8.95 -4.64
CA TYR A 83 5.99 -7.74 -4.64
C TYR A 83 4.50 -8.07 -4.51
N LEU A 84 4.02 -9.06 -5.25
CA LEU A 84 2.62 -9.50 -5.21
C LEU A 84 2.28 -10.22 -3.90
N ASP A 85 3.23 -10.96 -3.32
CA ASP A 85 3.07 -11.61 -2.02
C ASP A 85 2.80 -10.62 -0.88
N MET A 86 3.32 -9.38 -0.96
CA MET A 86 3.01 -8.31 0.00
C MET A 86 1.50 -8.07 0.10
N TYR A 87 0.79 -8.10 -1.02
CA TYR A 87 -0.68 -7.93 -1.05
C TYR A 87 -1.42 -9.18 -0.56
N LEU A 88 -0.87 -10.38 -0.81
CA LEU A 88 -1.42 -11.62 -0.24
C LEU A 88 -1.31 -11.61 1.28
N GLU A 89 -0.19 -11.17 1.83
CA GLU A 89 -0.04 -11.04 3.29
C GLU A 89 -1.02 -10.01 3.86
N LEU A 90 -1.20 -8.86 3.19
CA LEU A 90 -2.20 -7.87 3.61
C LEU A 90 -3.63 -8.47 3.61
N SER A 91 -3.98 -9.27 2.62
CA SER A 91 -5.30 -9.90 2.51
C SER A 91 -5.56 -10.98 3.57
N LYS A 92 -4.52 -11.62 4.11
CA LYS A 92 -4.65 -12.62 5.19
C LYS A 92 -5.12 -12.04 6.53
N SER A 93 -4.86 -10.76 6.76
CA SER A 93 -5.34 -10.06 7.96
C SER A 93 -6.85 -9.77 7.94
N GLY A 94 -7.58 -10.32 6.97
CA GLY A 94 -9.03 -10.41 6.88
C GLY A 94 -9.69 -9.16 6.31
N ASP A 95 -9.62 -8.04 7.03
CA ASP A 95 -10.39 -6.84 6.68
C ASP A 95 -9.52 -5.66 6.20
N LYS A 96 -8.20 -5.83 6.11
CA LYS A 96 -7.29 -4.74 5.71
C LYS A 96 -7.22 -4.54 4.20
N LEU A 97 -7.32 -3.28 3.78
CA LEU A 97 -7.05 -2.83 2.42
C LEU A 97 -5.76 -2.01 2.35
N CYS A 98 -5.32 -1.70 1.14
CA CYS A 98 -4.23 -0.75 0.94
C CYS A 98 -4.61 0.60 1.56
N LEU A 99 -3.77 1.12 2.47
CA LEU A 99 -3.99 2.41 3.14
C LEU A 99 -4.30 3.54 2.15
N CYS A 100 -3.42 3.71 1.14
CA CYS A 100 -3.58 4.79 0.17
C CYS A 100 -4.74 4.55 -0.79
N GLY A 101 -5.12 3.29 -1.04
CA GLY A 101 -6.32 2.96 -1.80
C GLY A 101 -7.60 3.43 -1.09
N ILE A 102 -7.68 3.21 0.23
CA ILE A 102 -8.79 3.72 1.04
C ILE A 102 -8.77 5.26 1.08
N LEU A 103 -7.62 5.86 1.42
CA LEU A 103 -7.51 7.32 1.48
C LEU A 103 -7.86 7.99 0.15
N ALA A 104 -7.50 7.38 -0.98
CA ALA A 104 -7.87 7.89 -2.31
C ALA A 104 -9.38 7.80 -2.57
N SER A 105 -10.09 6.80 -2.05
CA SER A 105 -11.55 6.72 -2.17
C SER A 105 -12.28 7.75 -1.29
N GLU A 106 -11.61 8.25 -0.25
CA GLU A 106 -12.15 9.24 0.71
C GLU A 106 -11.51 10.64 0.50
N ILE A 107 -10.95 10.90 -0.67
CA ILE A 107 -10.08 12.07 -0.94
C ILE A 107 -10.77 13.42 -0.78
N GLN A 108 -12.11 13.44 -0.80
CA GLN A 108 -12.89 14.68 -0.68
C GLN A 108 -12.69 15.33 0.70
N GLY A 109 -12.26 16.59 0.69
CA GLY A 109 -11.97 17.33 1.92
C GLY A 109 -10.56 17.16 2.48
N PHE A 110 -9.70 16.33 1.86
CA PHE A 110 -8.31 16.26 2.28
C PHE A 110 -7.51 17.49 1.81
N PRO A 111 -6.57 17.99 2.64
CA PRO A 111 -5.69 19.08 2.24
C PRO A 111 -4.72 18.64 1.13
N ALA A 112 -4.31 19.59 0.28
CA ALA A 112 -3.49 19.33 -0.90
C ALA A 112 -2.16 18.58 -0.61
N ASN A 113 -1.56 18.77 0.56
CA ASN A 113 -0.34 18.07 0.96
C ASN A 113 -0.59 16.58 1.22
N LEU A 114 -1.74 16.19 1.79
CA LEU A 114 -2.11 14.79 1.98
C LEU A 114 -2.45 14.13 0.63
N VAL A 115 -3.21 14.80 -0.23
CA VAL A 115 -3.51 14.33 -1.59
C VAL A 115 -2.22 14.09 -2.38
N ARG A 116 -1.27 15.02 -2.28
CA ARG A 116 0.05 14.86 -2.94
C ARG A 116 0.80 13.63 -2.43
N GLU A 117 0.80 13.38 -1.12
CA GLU A 117 1.50 12.23 -0.54
C GLU A 117 0.86 10.89 -0.96
N ILE A 118 -0.47 10.83 -1.06
CA ILE A 118 -1.19 9.66 -1.61
C ILE A 118 -0.75 9.40 -3.06
N ASN A 119 -0.67 10.44 -3.89
CA ASN A 119 -0.20 10.30 -5.27
C ASN A 119 1.28 9.86 -5.34
N VAL A 120 2.14 10.37 -4.45
CA VAL A 120 3.54 9.92 -4.35
C VAL A 120 3.62 8.43 -4.06
N PHE A 121 2.78 7.91 -3.17
CA PHE A 121 2.71 6.48 -2.90
C PHE A 121 2.37 5.67 -4.15
N PHE A 122 1.37 6.08 -4.93
CA PHE A 122 1.01 5.39 -6.18
C PHE A 122 2.15 5.45 -7.21
N GLN A 123 2.80 6.61 -7.33
CA GLN A 123 3.95 6.78 -8.23
C GLN A 123 5.13 5.87 -7.87
N ILE A 124 5.36 5.59 -6.57
CA ILE A 124 6.41 4.66 -6.14
C ILE A 124 6.14 3.27 -6.74
N HIS A 125 4.91 2.75 -6.63
CA HIS A 125 4.53 1.45 -7.19
C HIS A 125 4.68 1.40 -8.71
N GLU A 126 4.09 2.36 -9.40
CA GLU A 126 4.10 2.41 -10.86
C GLU A 126 5.52 2.56 -11.42
N THR A 127 6.33 3.41 -10.79
CA THR A 127 7.72 3.64 -11.22
C THR A 127 8.56 2.38 -11.04
N TRP A 128 8.42 1.69 -9.90
CA TRP A 128 9.17 0.47 -9.64
C TRP A 128 8.74 -0.66 -10.58
N LEU A 129 7.44 -0.89 -10.75
CA LEU A 129 6.92 -1.91 -11.68
C LEU A 129 7.35 -1.63 -13.12
N ARG A 130 7.25 -0.37 -13.57
CA ARG A 130 7.70 0.01 -14.93
C ARG A 130 9.17 -0.31 -15.14
N LYS A 131 10.04 0.05 -14.17
CA LYS A 131 11.47 -0.25 -14.23
C LYS A 131 11.70 -1.78 -14.28
N LEU A 132 11.05 -2.53 -13.41
CA LEU A 132 11.15 -4.00 -13.36
C LEU A 132 10.75 -4.63 -14.71
N PHE A 133 9.63 -4.22 -15.29
CA PHE A 133 9.15 -4.75 -16.57
C PHE A 133 10.06 -4.36 -17.74
N GLN A 134 10.55 -3.12 -17.75
CA GLN A 134 11.49 -2.66 -18.79
C GLN A 134 12.79 -3.48 -18.75
N GLU A 135 13.43 -3.59 -17.59
CA GLU A 135 14.67 -4.37 -17.42
C GLU A 135 14.44 -5.85 -17.76
N ALA A 136 13.32 -6.42 -17.34
CA ALA A 136 12.98 -7.82 -17.61
C ALA A 136 12.75 -8.10 -19.10
N GLN A 137 12.14 -7.18 -19.83
CA GLN A 137 11.94 -7.29 -21.27
C GLN A 137 13.28 -7.15 -22.02
N GLU A 138 14.11 -6.18 -21.64
CA GLU A 138 15.43 -5.96 -22.24
C GLU A 138 16.37 -7.18 -22.04
N ASN A 139 16.25 -7.87 -20.90
CA ASN A 139 17.03 -9.05 -20.56
C ASN A 139 16.42 -10.37 -21.07
N GLY A 140 15.27 -10.35 -21.72
CA GLY A 140 14.56 -11.55 -22.18
C GLY A 140 14.03 -12.43 -21.05
N GLU A 141 13.82 -11.88 -19.86
CA GLU A 141 13.30 -12.61 -18.70
C GLU A 141 11.78 -12.69 -18.68
N LEU A 142 11.11 -11.69 -19.26
CA LEU A 142 9.65 -11.61 -19.39
C LEU A 142 9.27 -11.18 -20.81
N GLU A 143 8.17 -11.76 -21.31
CA GLU A 143 7.60 -11.42 -22.61
C GLU A 143 6.18 -10.89 -22.41
N PHE A 144 5.90 -9.69 -22.93
CA PHE A 144 4.56 -9.10 -22.88
C PHE A 144 4.32 -8.14 -24.03
N SER A 145 3.08 -7.90 -24.38
CA SER A 145 2.69 -6.92 -25.39
C SER A 145 2.46 -5.54 -24.79
N GLY A 146 2.80 -4.50 -25.52
CA GLY A 146 2.60 -3.11 -25.11
C GLY A 146 3.79 -2.51 -24.35
N SER A 147 3.56 -1.39 -23.67
CA SER A 147 4.61 -0.69 -22.94
C SER A 147 4.75 -1.14 -21.49
N ALA A 148 5.96 -1.11 -20.97
CA ALA A 148 6.22 -1.39 -19.53
C ALA A 148 5.41 -0.45 -18.61
N SER A 149 5.17 0.81 -19.01
CA SER A 149 4.32 1.74 -18.25
C SER A 149 2.85 1.31 -18.23
N GLY A 150 2.32 0.89 -19.38
CA GLY A 150 0.94 0.38 -19.47
C GLY A 150 0.75 -0.88 -18.64
N LEU A 151 1.71 -1.81 -18.73
CA LEU A 151 1.68 -3.03 -17.93
C LEU A 151 1.76 -2.73 -16.42
N ALA A 152 2.61 -1.81 -16.01
CA ALA A 152 2.72 -1.38 -14.61
C ALA A 152 1.39 -0.83 -14.07
N ALA A 153 0.73 0.04 -14.84
CA ALA A 153 -0.59 0.59 -14.49
C ALA A 153 -1.65 -0.52 -14.38
N ILE A 154 -1.69 -1.47 -15.33
CA ILE A 154 -2.61 -2.60 -15.31
C ILE A 154 -2.38 -3.47 -14.08
N PHE A 155 -1.14 -3.86 -13.80
CA PHE A 155 -0.82 -4.68 -12.64
C PHE A 155 -1.24 -4.01 -11.34
N PHE A 156 -0.84 -2.76 -11.14
CA PHE A 156 -1.14 -2.03 -9.91
C PHE A 156 -2.65 -1.83 -9.71
N SER A 157 -3.35 -1.35 -10.75
CA SER A 157 -4.80 -1.13 -10.68
C SER A 157 -5.58 -2.43 -10.48
N THR A 158 -5.16 -3.52 -11.14
CA THR A 158 -5.81 -4.84 -10.99
C THR A 158 -5.66 -5.37 -9.57
N ILE A 159 -4.47 -5.25 -8.95
CA ILE A 159 -4.24 -5.67 -7.58
C ILE A 159 -5.08 -4.85 -6.59
N GLN A 160 -5.15 -3.53 -6.76
CA GLN A 160 -5.98 -2.67 -5.90
C GLN A 160 -7.47 -3.08 -5.99
N GLY A 161 -7.99 -3.29 -7.20
CA GLY A 161 -9.36 -3.76 -7.41
C GLY A 161 -9.61 -5.15 -6.86
N ALA A 162 -8.69 -6.08 -7.09
CA ALA A 162 -8.81 -7.46 -6.61
C ALA A 162 -8.78 -7.55 -5.07
N LEU A 163 -8.00 -6.69 -4.41
CA LEU A 163 -7.96 -6.60 -2.96
C LEU A 163 -9.31 -6.16 -2.38
N ILE A 164 -9.94 -5.15 -2.97
CA ILE A 164 -11.28 -4.67 -2.58
C ILE A 164 -12.33 -5.77 -2.76
N ILE A 165 -12.32 -6.45 -3.90
CA ILE A 165 -13.28 -7.53 -4.21
C ILE A 165 -13.07 -8.73 -3.27
N SER A 166 -11.82 -9.10 -3.00
CA SER A 166 -11.45 -10.18 -2.08
C SER A 166 -11.99 -9.92 -0.67
N ARG A 167 -11.84 -8.69 -0.16
CA ARG A 167 -12.41 -8.26 1.13
C ARG A 167 -13.93 -8.37 1.14
N THR A 168 -14.62 -7.85 0.10
CA THR A 168 -16.08 -7.89 0.00
C THR A 168 -16.61 -9.32 -0.04
N LYS A 169 -15.92 -10.21 -0.73
CA LYS A 169 -16.26 -11.64 -0.80
C LYS A 169 -15.86 -12.41 0.46
N LYS A 170 -15.06 -11.83 1.36
CA LYS A 170 -14.41 -12.52 2.49
C LYS A 170 -13.66 -13.78 2.03
N ASP A 171 -13.06 -13.73 0.85
CA ASP A 171 -12.34 -14.86 0.24
C ASP A 171 -10.97 -14.43 -0.31
N PRO A 172 -9.90 -14.68 0.43
CA PRO A 172 -8.54 -14.35 0.01
C PRO A 172 -8.06 -15.15 -1.21
N ARG A 173 -8.75 -16.27 -1.56
CA ARG A 173 -8.44 -17.06 -2.76
C ARG A 173 -8.71 -16.27 -4.02
N TYR A 174 -9.64 -15.31 -3.98
CA TYR A 174 -9.92 -14.43 -5.12
C TYR A 174 -8.70 -13.63 -5.53
N LEU A 175 -8.05 -12.93 -4.59
CA LEU A 175 -6.82 -12.18 -4.86
C LEU A 175 -5.71 -13.10 -5.37
N LYS A 176 -5.56 -14.28 -4.76
CA LYS A 176 -4.57 -15.28 -5.19
C LYS A 176 -4.81 -15.74 -6.64
N SER A 177 -6.06 -15.94 -7.05
CA SER A 177 -6.39 -16.32 -8.44
C SER A 177 -6.04 -15.21 -9.43
N VAL A 178 -6.34 -13.95 -9.10
CA VAL A 178 -5.99 -12.79 -9.94
C VAL A 178 -4.47 -12.64 -10.06
N ILE A 179 -3.73 -12.77 -8.97
CA ILE A 179 -2.26 -12.72 -8.99
C ILE A 179 -1.69 -13.83 -9.90
N LYS A 180 -2.24 -15.05 -9.82
CA LYS A 180 -1.82 -16.15 -10.69
C LYS A 180 -2.02 -15.80 -12.17
N GLU A 181 -3.15 -15.24 -12.53
CA GLU A 181 -3.41 -14.82 -13.93
C GLU A 181 -2.47 -13.69 -14.36
N LEU A 182 -2.24 -12.68 -13.52
CA LEU A 182 -1.28 -11.62 -13.83
C LEU A 182 0.14 -12.17 -14.08
N LEU A 183 0.56 -13.16 -13.30
CA LEU A 183 1.87 -13.81 -13.51
C LEU A 183 1.92 -14.68 -14.77
N ASN A 184 0.79 -15.11 -15.31
CA ASN A 184 0.71 -15.84 -16.58
C ASN A 184 0.79 -14.90 -17.81
N TRP A 185 0.57 -13.59 -17.62
CA TRP A 185 0.64 -12.60 -18.71
C TRP A 185 2.07 -12.16 -19.05
N VAL A 186 3.06 -12.55 -18.23
CA VAL A 186 4.46 -12.12 -18.34
C VAL A 186 5.45 -13.26 -18.17
#